data_70cce7ad2a52542368586c0a6233d6ed
#
_entry.id   70cce7ad2a52542368586c0a6233d6ed
#
_cell.length_a   1.000
_cell.length_b   1.000
_cell.length_c   1.000
_cell.angle_alpha   90.00
_cell.angle_beta   90.00
_cell.angle_gamma   90.00
#
_symmetry.space_group_name_H-M   'P 1'
#
loop_
_entity.id
_entity.type
_entity.pdbx_description
1 polymer ?
#
loop_
_entity_poly.entity_id
_entity_poly.type
_entity_poly.pdbx_seq_one_letter_code
_entity_poly.pdbx_strand_id
1 'polypeptide(L)'
;LRIDGVLQPQPIISKALANRVISRLKLLAKLDISETRLPQDGRFQFKTTFSDILDFRLSTLPTHWGEKAVLRLQQNKPVQLSFAELGMTQNQQNQFQHALGQPQGLILVTGPTGSGKSISLYTALQWLNTPDKHIMTAEDPVEIELEGIIQTQVNPQIGLDFSRLLRTFL
;
A
#
# COMPACT_ATOMS: atom_id res chain seq x y z
N LEU A 1 -17.95 -8.89 6.11
CA LEU A 1 -16.52 -8.76 6.40
C LEU A 1 -15.76 -9.99 5.91
N ARG A 2 -14.48 -9.82 5.58
CA ARG A 2 -13.57 -10.94 5.38
C ARG A 2 -12.55 -10.93 6.51
N ILE A 3 -12.49 -12.00 7.28
CA ILE A 3 -11.59 -12.19 8.41
C ILE A 3 -10.86 -13.50 8.15
N ASP A 4 -9.52 -13.48 8.14
CA ASP A 4 -8.66 -14.65 7.88
C ASP A 4 -9.06 -15.45 6.61
N GLY A 5 -9.38 -14.71 5.55
CA GLY A 5 -9.79 -15.29 4.27
C GLY A 5 -11.26 -15.72 4.17
N VAL A 6 -12.01 -15.77 5.27
CA VAL A 6 -13.41 -16.23 5.32
C VAL A 6 -14.38 -15.05 5.32
N LEU A 7 -15.42 -15.11 4.46
CA LEU A 7 -16.48 -14.12 4.44
C LEU A 7 -17.46 -14.35 5.58
N GLN A 8 -17.68 -13.32 6.39
CA GLN A 8 -18.65 -13.31 7.48
C GLN A 8 -19.81 -12.35 7.15
N PRO A 9 -21.06 -12.81 7.19
CA PRO A 9 -22.21 -11.95 6.97
C PRO A 9 -22.28 -10.88 8.06
N GLN A 10 -22.79 -9.71 7.68
CA GLN A 10 -23.01 -8.57 8.57
C GLN A 10 -24.46 -8.13 8.46
N PRO A 11 -24.99 -7.33 9.41
CA PRO A 11 -26.34 -6.80 9.33
C PRO A 11 -26.61 -6.11 8.00
N ILE A 12 -27.78 -6.37 7.43
CA ILE A 12 -28.22 -5.80 6.15
C ILE A 12 -28.67 -4.35 6.39
N ILE A 13 -28.15 -3.46 5.58
CA ILE A 13 -28.60 -2.05 5.54
C ILE A 13 -29.64 -1.86 4.44
N SER A 14 -30.59 -0.94 4.63
CA SER A 14 -31.59 -0.65 3.62
C SER A 14 -30.95 -0.09 2.34
N LYS A 15 -31.58 -0.30 1.19
CA LYS A 15 -31.09 0.19 -0.12
C LYS A 15 -30.90 1.70 -0.14
N ALA A 16 -31.82 2.46 0.48
CA ALA A 16 -31.73 3.92 0.57
C ALA A 16 -30.51 4.36 1.39
N LEU A 17 -30.18 3.66 2.46
CA LEU A 17 -29.01 3.94 3.28
C LEU A 17 -27.73 3.48 2.57
N ALA A 18 -27.74 2.37 1.83
CA ALA A 18 -26.59 1.86 1.10
C ALA A 18 -26.03 2.89 0.12
N ASN A 19 -26.88 3.52 -0.69
CA ASN A 19 -26.45 4.56 -1.63
C ASN A 19 -25.79 5.77 -0.91
N ARG A 20 -26.38 6.19 0.21
CA ARG A 20 -25.81 7.29 1.02
C ARG A 20 -24.46 6.91 1.62
N VAL A 21 -24.29 5.67 2.04
CA VAL A 21 -23.01 5.15 2.56
C VAL A 21 -21.95 5.16 1.47
N ILE A 22 -22.28 4.65 0.26
CA ILE A 22 -21.32 4.64 -0.87
C ILE A 22 -20.91 6.08 -1.23
N SER A 23 -21.87 7.01 -1.36
CA SER A 23 -21.56 8.41 -1.64
C SER A 23 -20.64 9.02 -0.56
N ARG A 24 -20.88 8.70 0.71
CA ARG A 24 -20.04 9.16 1.81
C ARG A 24 -18.62 8.58 1.75
N LEU A 25 -18.48 7.30 1.41
CA LEU A 25 -17.19 6.64 1.23
C LEU A 25 -16.40 7.25 0.07
N LYS A 26 -17.08 7.51 -1.07
CA LYS A 26 -16.47 8.20 -2.22
C LYS A 26 -15.96 9.59 -1.82
N LEU A 27 -16.76 10.35 -1.09
CA LEU A 27 -16.36 11.67 -0.61
C LEU A 27 -15.11 11.61 0.27
N LEU A 28 -15.06 10.67 1.22
CA LEU A 28 -13.91 10.47 2.09
C LEU A 28 -12.65 10.10 1.30
N ALA A 29 -12.81 9.26 0.27
CA ALA A 29 -11.73 8.81 -0.60
C ALA A 29 -11.40 9.78 -1.74
N LYS A 30 -12.02 10.98 -1.78
CA LYS A 30 -11.88 12.01 -2.83
C LYS A 30 -12.19 11.48 -4.23
N LEU A 31 -13.17 10.60 -4.34
CA LEU A 31 -13.66 10.04 -5.60
C LEU A 31 -14.84 10.86 -6.13
N ASP A 32 -15.12 10.71 -7.43
CA ASP A 32 -16.29 11.34 -8.07
C ASP A 32 -17.57 10.65 -7.62
N ILE A 33 -18.43 11.39 -6.91
CA ILE A 33 -19.72 10.90 -6.40
C ILE A 33 -20.73 10.73 -7.55
N SER A 34 -20.62 11.53 -8.60
CA SER A 34 -21.54 11.55 -9.74
C SER A 34 -21.29 10.39 -10.72
N GLU A 35 -20.04 9.92 -10.83
CA GLU A 35 -19.70 8.81 -11.70
C GLU A 35 -19.98 7.46 -11.02
N THR A 36 -20.97 6.75 -11.50
CA THR A 36 -21.41 5.45 -10.95
C THR A 36 -21.24 4.28 -11.93
N ARG A 37 -20.80 4.56 -13.15
CA ARG A 37 -20.68 3.61 -14.26
C ARG A 37 -19.28 3.02 -14.41
N LEU A 38 -18.27 3.70 -13.85
CA LEU A 38 -16.88 3.30 -13.94
C LEU A 38 -16.33 2.89 -12.57
N PRO A 39 -15.43 1.90 -12.52
CA PRO A 39 -14.68 1.61 -11.30
C PRO A 39 -13.86 2.81 -10.85
N GLN A 40 -13.78 3.01 -9.55
CA GLN A 40 -12.95 4.05 -8.95
C GLN A 40 -12.18 3.46 -7.76
N ASP A 41 -10.95 3.91 -7.59
CA ASP A 41 -10.08 3.54 -6.48
C ASP A 41 -9.61 4.78 -5.75
N GLY A 42 -9.60 4.72 -4.42
CA GLY A 42 -9.14 5.82 -3.58
C GLY A 42 -8.70 5.34 -2.20
N ARG A 43 -8.21 6.29 -1.41
CA ARG A 43 -7.77 6.05 -0.04
C ARG A 43 -8.31 7.12 0.89
N PHE A 44 -8.55 6.76 2.12
CA PHE A 44 -8.90 7.72 3.16
C PHE A 44 -8.48 7.21 4.53
N GLN A 45 -8.24 8.15 5.42
CA GLN A 45 -7.98 7.88 6.83
C GLN A 45 -9.25 8.10 7.64
N PHE A 46 -9.47 7.25 8.60
CA PHE A 46 -10.57 7.36 9.54
C PHE A 46 -10.04 7.34 10.96
N LYS A 47 -10.30 8.41 11.71
CA LYS A 47 -9.92 8.50 13.12
C LYS A 47 -11.02 7.86 13.96
N THR A 48 -10.68 6.82 14.71
CA THR A 48 -11.61 6.18 15.64
C THR A 48 -11.84 7.03 16.89
N THR A 49 -12.87 6.70 17.66
CA THR A 49 -13.15 7.31 18.97
C THR A 49 -12.03 7.11 19.98
N PHE A 50 -11.20 6.09 19.80
CA PHE A 50 -10.03 5.76 20.64
C PHE A 50 -8.74 6.43 20.16
N SER A 51 -8.84 7.40 19.24
CA SER A 51 -7.72 8.14 18.64
C SER A 51 -6.82 7.36 17.71
N ASP A 52 -7.13 6.11 17.41
CA ASP A 52 -6.42 5.33 16.38
C ASP A 52 -6.77 5.86 14.99
N ILE A 53 -5.76 6.02 14.15
CA ILE A 53 -5.94 6.35 12.74
C ILE A 53 -5.91 5.06 11.95
N LEU A 54 -7.01 4.77 11.28
CA LEU A 54 -7.15 3.62 10.39
C LEU A 54 -7.08 4.09 8.93
N ASP A 55 -6.21 3.49 8.15
CA ASP A 55 -6.14 3.71 6.71
C ASP A 55 -7.00 2.70 5.97
N PHE A 56 -7.78 3.20 5.03
CA PHE A 56 -8.64 2.39 4.18
C PHE A 56 -8.32 2.62 2.70
N ARG A 57 -8.18 1.54 1.97
CA ARG A 57 -8.29 1.55 0.52
C ARG A 57 -9.73 1.22 0.14
N LEU A 58 -10.33 2.09 -0.66
CA LEU A 58 -11.69 1.94 -1.20
C LEU A 58 -11.58 1.64 -2.69
N SER A 59 -12.27 0.58 -3.14
CA SER A 59 -12.53 0.32 -4.55
C SER A 59 -14.04 0.27 -4.76
N THR A 60 -14.55 1.01 -5.73
CA THR A 60 -15.96 0.95 -6.16
C THR A 60 -16.08 0.27 -7.51
N LEU A 61 -17.12 -0.51 -7.69
CA LEU A 61 -17.38 -1.26 -8.92
C LEU A 61 -18.86 -1.19 -9.26
N PRO A 62 -19.25 -0.79 -10.48
CA PRO A 62 -20.63 -0.87 -10.92
C PRO A 62 -21.10 -2.32 -11.02
N THR A 63 -22.29 -2.60 -10.55
CA THR A 63 -22.94 -3.91 -10.65
C THR A 63 -24.39 -3.75 -11.12
N HIS A 64 -25.00 -4.84 -11.51
CA HIS A 64 -26.44 -4.85 -11.89
C HIS A 64 -27.37 -4.33 -10.76
N TRP A 65 -26.95 -4.44 -9.50
CA TRP A 65 -27.74 -4.05 -8.32
C TRP A 65 -27.38 -2.67 -7.77
N GLY A 66 -26.48 -1.95 -8.41
CA GLY A 66 -25.91 -0.68 -7.96
C GLY A 66 -24.40 -0.81 -7.76
N GLU A 67 -23.79 0.17 -7.13
CA GLU A 67 -22.35 0.13 -6.89
C GLU A 67 -22.01 -0.81 -5.72
N LYS A 68 -20.96 -1.60 -5.91
CA LYS A 68 -20.29 -2.37 -4.84
C LYS A 68 -19.10 -1.57 -4.34
N ALA A 69 -18.97 -1.41 -3.04
CA ALA A 69 -17.80 -0.83 -2.40
C ALA A 69 -17.02 -1.92 -1.65
N VAL A 70 -15.72 -1.96 -1.85
CA VAL A 70 -14.79 -2.83 -1.14
C VAL A 70 -13.83 -1.97 -0.36
N LEU A 71 -13.82 -2.11 0.97
CA LEU A 71 -12.88 -1.45 1.84
C LEU A 71 -11.83 -2.46 2.33
N ARG A 72 -10.57 -2.11 2.17
CA ARG A 72 -9.45 -2.85 2.75
C ARG A 72 -8.84 -1.99 3.84
N LEU A 73 -8.82 -2.53 5.06
CA LEU A 73 -8.09 -1.92 6.16
C LEU A 73 -6.58 -2.11 5.91
N GLN A 74 -5.86 -1.01 5.87
CA GLN A 74 -4.40 -0.99 5.84
C GLN A 74 -3.93 -0.87 7.30
N GLN A 75 -3.15 -1.82 7.75
CA GLN A 75 -2.60 -1.75 9.11
C GLN A 75 -1.36 -0.86 9.09
N ASN A 76 -1.51 0.38 9.48
CA ASN A 76 -0.38 1.31 9.73
C ASN A 76 0.22 1.08 11.12
N LYS A 77 0.52 -0.16 11.48
CA LYS A 77 1.42 -0.34 12.61
C LYS A 77 2.80 0.08 12.15
N PRO A 78 3.55 0.88 12.93
CA PRO A 78 4.97 1.05 12.67
C PRO A 78 5.58 -0.34 12.68
N VAL A 79 5.85 -0.87 11.50
CA VAL A 79 6.54 -2.14 11.36
C VAL A 79 7.98 -1.82 11.77
N GLN A 80 8.43 -2.39 12.88
CA GLN A 80 9.86 -2.37 13.17
C GLN A 80 10.52 -3.21 12.08
N LEU A 81 11.11 -2.51 11.11
CA LEU A 81 11.74 -3.15 9.96
C LEU A 81 13.16 -3.53 10.36
N SER A 82 13.33 -4.73 10.89
CA SER A 82 14.63 -5.29 11.21
C SER A 82 14.87 -6.61 10.48
N PHE A 83 16.09 -6.90 10.11
CA PHE A 83 16.43 -8.18 9.46
C PHE A 83 16.15 -9.39 10.36
N ALA A 84 16.22 -9.22 11.68
CA ALA A 84 15.91 -10.26 12.64
C ALA A 84 14.43 -10.69 12.57
N GLU A 85 13.53 -9.73 12.36
CA GLU A 85 12.09 -9.97 12.26
C GLU A 85 11.66 -10.61 10.93
N LEU A 86 12.53 -10.52 9.90
CA LEU A 86 12.29 -11.22 8.63
C LEU A 86 12.49 -12.75 8.72
N GLY A 87 12.93 -13.26 9.87
CA GLY A 87 13.21 -14.68 10.06
C GLY A 87 14.48 -15.16 9.35
N MET A 88 15.35 -14.26 8.92
CA MET A 88 16.65 -14.60 8.32
C MET A 88 17.62 -15.11 9.37
N THR A 89 18.36 -16.17 9.06
CA THR A 89 19.52 -16.58 9.87
C THR A 89 20.62 -15.51 9.84
N GLN A 90 21.47 -15.49 10.83
CA GLN A 90 22.59 -14.50 10.89
C GLN A 90 23.46 -14.54 9.63
N ASN A 91 23.71 -15.71 9.08
CA ASN A 91 24.49 -15.85 7.84
C ASN A 91 23.76 -15.22 6.64
N GLN A 92 22.44 -15.43 6.52
CA GLN A 92 21.62 -14.80 5.47
C GLN A 92 21.60 -13.28 5.60
N GLN A 93 21.45 -12.77 6.83
CA GLN A 93 21.49 -11.33 7.09
C GLN A 93 22.84 -10.74 6.64
N ASN A 94 23.94 -11.35 7.05
CA ASN A 94 25.29 -10.88 6.70
C ASN A 94 25.50 -10.86 5.17
N GLN A 95 25.06 -11.92 4.47
CA GLN A 95 25.15 -12.00 3.01
C GLN A 95 24.30 -10.92 2.34
N PHE A 96 23.07 -10.72 2.81
CA PHE A 96 22.17 -9.72 2.26
C PHE A 96 22.67 -8.30 2.49
N GLN A 97 23.13 -7.99 3.70
CA GLN A 97 23.75 -6.70 4.03
C GLN A 97 25.01 -6.45 3.21
N HIS A 98 25.85 -7.49 3.00
CA HIS A 98 27.01 -7.38 2.13
C HIS A 98 26.61 -7.03 0.69
N ALA A 99 25.58 -7.68 0.15
CA ALA A 99 25.07 -7.38 -1.19
C ALA A 99 24.50 -5.96 -1.30
N LEU A 100 23.74 -5.52 -0.29
CA LEU A 100 23.18 -4.16 -0.22
C LEU A 100 24.27 -3.07 -0.11
N GLY A 101 25.41 -3.39 0.48
CA GLY A 101 26.55 -2.46 0.63
C GLY A 101 27.39 -2.30 -0.62
N GLN A 102 27.15 -3.04 -1.71
CA GLN A 102 27.92 -2.91 -2.95
C GLN A 102 27.62 -1.57 -3.64
N PRO A 103 28.61 -0.95 -4.29
CA PRO A 103 28.45 0.36 -4.92
C PRO A 103 27.56 0.35 -6.16
N GLN A 104 27.33 -0.82 -6.75
CA GLN A 104 26.48 -1.02 -7.92
C GLN A 104 26.00 -2.46 -8.01
N GLY A 105 24.90 -2.70 -8.71
CA GLY A 105 24.36 -4.03 -8.92
C GLY A 105 22.84 -4.02 -9.01
N LEU A 106 22.27 -5.22 -9.11
CA LEU A 106 20.83 -5.45 -9.12
C LEU A 106 20.50 -6.54 -8.10
N ILE A 107 19.59 -6.25 -7.19
CA ILE A 107 19.05 -7.21 -6.23
C ILE A 107 17.59 -7.44 -6.58
N LEU A 108 17.22 -8.72 -6.82
CA LEU A 108 15.85 -9.11 -7.13
C LEU A 108 15.24 -9.84 -5.93
N VAL A 109 14.07 -9.36 -5.50
CA VAL A 109 13.25 -10.02 -4.47
C VAL A 109 12.00 -10.57 -5.14
N THR A 110 11.89 -11.90 -5.24
CA THR A 110 10.81 -12.60 -5.93
C THR A 110 10.04 -13.51 -4.99
N GLY A 111 8.80 -13.84 -5.36
CA GLY A 111 7.95 -14.75 -4.59
C GLY A 111 6.45 -14.47 -4.80
N PRO A 112 5.55 -15.33 -4.31
CA PRO A 112 4.12 -15.15 -4.41
C PRO A 112 3.62 -13.96 -3.58
N THR A 113 2.35 -13.57 -3.76
CA THR A 113 1.71 -12.55 -2.92
C THR A 113 1.69 -13.01 -1.46
N GLY A 114 2.01 -12.10 -0.54
CA GLY A 114 2.07 -12.39 0.90
C GLY A 114 3.35 -13.08 1.39
N SER A 115 4.36 -13.28 0.52
CA SER A 115 5.63 -13.90 0.91
C SER A 115 6.61 -12.96 1.63
N GLY A 116 6.23 -11.70 1.88
CA GLY A 116 7.08 -10.74 2.58
C GLY A 116 8.01 -9.91 1.69
N LYS A 117 7.83 -9.92 0.35
CA LYS A 117 8.69 -9.14 -0.58
C LYS A 117 8.81 -7.67 -0.21
N SER A 118 7.66 -6.98 -0.08
CA SER A 118 7.62 -5.54 0.26
C SER A 118 8.30 -5.27 1.59
N ILE A 119 8.02 -6.07 2.60
CA ILE A 119 8.64 -5.92 3.93
C ILE A 119 10.17 -6.10 3.85
N SER A 120 10.65 -7.09 3.10
CA SER A 120 12.10 -7.31 2.89
C SER A 120 12.76 -6.12 2.20
N LEU A 121 12.11 -5.55 1.17
CA LEU A 121 12.59 -4.35 0.48
C LEU A 121 12.61 -3.12 1.40
N TYR A 122 11.53 -2.87 2.13
CA TYR A 122 11.47 -1.74 3.07
C TYR A 122 12.50 -1.87 4.20
N THR A 123 12.73 -3.08 4.71
CA THR A 123 13.80 -3.35 5.68
C THR A 123 15.17 -3.02 5.11
N ALA A 124 15.44 -3.43 3.88
CA ALA A 124 16.68 -3.13 3.18
C ALA A 124 16.85 -1.62 2.96
N LEU A 125 15.79 -0.93 2.52
CA LEU A 125 15.79 0.52 2.32
C LEU A 125 16.05 1.27 3.63
N GLN A 126 15.40 0.86 4.71
CA GLN A 126 15.60 1.47 6.02
C GLN A 126 17.02 1.26 6.55
N TRP A 127 17.61 0.07 6.32
CA TRP A 127 18.99 -0.22 6.69
C TRP A 127 20.00 0.63 5.88
N LEU A 128 19.70 0.87 4.60
CA LEU A 128 20.52 1.72 3.72
C LEU A 128 20.38 3.21 4.00
N ASN A 129 19.28 3.61 4.64
CA ASN A 129 18.89 5.01 4.81
C ASN A 129 19.76 5.71 5.86
N THR A 130 20.89 6.20 5.41
CA THR A 130 21.84 7.00 6.20
C THR A 130 21.89 8.42 5.64
N PRO A 131 22.27 9.43 6.43
CA PRO A 131 22.24 10.84 6.01
C PRO A 131 23.08 11.18 4.77
N ASP A 132 24.03 10.34 4.42
CA ASP A 132 24.92 10.47 3.27
C ASP A 132 24.37 9.81 2.00
N LYS A 133 23.22 9.17 2.07
CA LYS A 133 22.62 8.45 0.92
C LYS A 133 21.34 9.11 0.44
N HIS A 134 21.21 9.21 -0.86
CA HIS A 134 20.01 9.66 -1.54
C HIS A 134 19.27 8.46 -2.12
N ILE A 135 18.15 8.07 -1.51
CA ILE A 135 17.38 6.88 -1.87
C ILE A 135 16.06 7.31 -2.49
N MET A 136 15.74 6.76 -3.65
CA MET A 136 14.48 6.98 -4.34
C MET A 136 13.79 5.65 -4.64
N THR A 137 12.46 5.62 -4.56
CA THR A 137 11.65 4.47 -4.94
C THR A 137 10.57 4.85 -5.96
N ALA A 138 10.20 3.87 -6.78
CA ALA A 138 9.01 3.89 -7.61
C ALA A 138 8.12 2.72 -7.18
N GLU A 139 6.89 2.99 -6.78
CA GLU A 139 6.01 2.01 -6.14
C GLU A 139 4.59 2.04 -6.71
N ASP A 140 3.92 0.88 -6.72
CA ASP A 140 2.52 0.74 -7.13
C ASP A 140 1.74 -0.20 -6.19
N PRO A 141 1.20 0.35 -5.11
CA PRO A 141 1.38 1.68 -4.52
C PRO A 141 2.46 1.73 -3.42
N VAL A 142 2.72 2.92 -2.87
CA VAL A 142 3.47 3.05 -1.60
C VAL A 142 2.63 2.40 -0.49
N GLU A 143 3.18 1.36 0.15
CA GLU A 143 2.51 0.63 1.23
C GLU A 143 2.89 1.13 2.62
N ILE A 144 4.15 1.52 2.81
CA ILE A 144 4.69 2.02 4.07
C ILE A 144 5.49 3.29 3.77
N GLU A 145 5.19 4.37 4.48
CA GLU A 145 5.97 5.61 4.39
C GLU A 145 7.26 5.47 5.21
N LEU A 146 8.40 5.75 4.58
CA LEU A 146 9.72 5.72 5.20
C LEU A 146 10.29 7.14 5.26
N GLU A 147 10.55 7.61 6.46
CA GLU A 147 11.20 8.91 6.65
C GLU A 147 12.61 8.92 6.04
N GLY A 148 12.98 10.00 5.35
CA GLY A 148 14.28 10.15 4.72
C GLY A 148 14.44 9.50 3.33
N ILE A 149 13.40 8.84 2.80
CA ILE A 149 13.39 8.21 1.47
C ILE A 149 12.41 8.94 0.56
N ILE A 150 12.79 9.21 -0.67
CA ILE A 150 11.93 9.81 -1.68
C ILE A 150 11.12 8.70 -2.34
N GLN A 151 9.88 8.52 -1.87
CA GLN A 151 8.97 7.50 -2.38
C GLN A 151 8.01 8.11 -3.40
N THR A 152 8.02 7.60 -4.64
CA THR A 152 7.13 8.06 -5.71
C THR A 152 6.16 6.98 -6.10
N GLN A 153 4.87 7.28 -5.99
CA GLN A 153 3.83 6.37 -6.43
C GLN A 153 3.54 6.54 -7.92
N VAL A 154 3.47 5.42 -8.63
CA VAL A 154 3.04 5.36 -10.04
C VAL A 154 1.62 5.89 -10.19
N ASN A 155 1.37 6.66 -11.22
CA ASN A 155 0.05 7.16 -11.58
C ASN A 155 -0.16 7.09 -13.10
N PRO A 156 -0.68 5.97 -13.62
CA PRO A 156 -0.88 5.77 -15.06
C PRO A 156 -1.84 6.79 -15.67
N GLN A 157 -2.76 7.35 -14.92
CA GLN A 157 -3.76 8.32 -15.42
C GLN A 157 -3.10 9.60 -15.94
N ILE A 158 -1.96 9.99 -15.39
CA ILE A 158 -1.18 11.16 -15.84
C ILE A 158 0.10 10.74 -16.59
N GLY A 159 0.22 9.46 -16.96
CA GLY A 159 1.38 8.93 -17.66
C GLY A 159 2.64 8.80 -16.80
N LEU A 160 2.51 8.79 -15.47
CA LEU A 160 3.62 8.57 -14.54
C LEU A 160 3.78 7.07 -14.28
N ASP A 161 4.49 6.38 -15.14
CA ASP A 161 4.79 4.95 -15.06
C ASP A 161 6.22 4.67 -14.54
N PHE A 162 6.52 3.40 -14.29
CA PHE A 162 7.86 2.98 -13.83
C PHE A 162 8.97 3.40 -14.78
N SER A 163 8.75 3.28 -16.10
CA SER A 163 9.75 3.60 -17.11
C SER A 163 10.12 5.08 -17.08
N ARG A 164 9.12 5.94 -16.92
CA ARG A 164 9.31 7.38 -16.82
C ARG A 164 10.03 7.77 -15.54
N LEU A 165 9.66 7.16 -14.41
CA LEU A 165 10.33 7.39 -13.12
C LEU A 165 11.79 6.95 -13.16
N LEU A 166 12.09 5.74 -13.67
CA LEU A 166 13.46 5.24 -13.78
C LEU A 166 14.36 6.16 -14.60
N ARG A 167 13.87 6.72 -15.71
CA ARG A 167 14.63 7.71 -16.50
C ARG A 167 14.93 9.00 -15.75
N THR A 168 14.12 9.33 -14.75
CA THR A 168 14.33 10.53 -13.92
C THR A 168 15.30 10.26 -12.78
N PHE A 169 15.42 9.00 -12.35
CA PHE A 169 16.34 8.58 -11.31
C PHE A 169 17.78 8.43 -11.80
N LEU A 170 17.97 8.21 -13.10
CA LEU A 170 19.26 8.07 -13.79
C LEU A 170 19.79 9.43 -14.28
#